data_66c0f1c501067ac2e512e909058fa118
#
_entry.id   66c0f1c501067ac2e512e909058fa118
#
_cell.length_a   1.000
_cell.length_b   1.000
_cell.length_c   1.000
_cell.angle_alpha   90.00
_cell.angle_beta   90.00
_cell.angle_gamma   90.00
#
_symmetry.space_group_name_H-M   'P 1'
#
loop_
_entity.id
_entity.type
_entity.pdbx_description
1 polymer ?
#
loop_
_entity_poly.entity_id
_entity_poly.type
_entity_poly.pdbx_seq_one_letter_code
_entity_poly.pdbx_strand_id
1 'polypeptide(L)'
;MRILAKKDILKMVMEMKNLNILYIFPPQWMPISPHYAIPSLMGQFVDSPHKLDVLDINLEFYCHILKRKYISDSLKKARELEKSLYEEIVGFYDRTKDFNTYTLPQKNKLAKHVMIKSFFAKYEKDASAIPVLIEDMVKMIREEKHFYNPKILAQILNIINIALDIASMPYYPSVLTIGSYHNQHLEMNWESIKYHVFDKETNMFIDFYREMLPKIKEKNPDSIGISINSYCQVVPGLTLANMLKKETDAHISIGGNYFTRLTDTIKNIPEFFELFCDTLLVKEGERPVIELTDYLAGNRKIEDVSNLMYLKGGKVVSNENKEPIKLDDMKPISLEGFNLKKYFMPEIVMPFQASRGCYWGKCSFCDHDFGMKYNIKNVDKLIEQLKYIKEKYGITKFEFIDEAISPKYLELMSEKILENNLDISFFCDARLESGFSKDILEKAKKAGLKMVLWGLESGSKKIMDLINKGVDFEDRMNVLRRAHEADIFNFAFIFFGFPAETKEDAKQTIDLICKNTDIINVYGKSVFSMGKHTKLRENPEFYGVKGNTYQEEEFSPTFRYEAVGMTKQELNEMVNLCEKECLAAYGKSLVFQLITRELLLLYLCKYGTSWVSNYKLG
;
A
#
# COMPACT_ATOMS: atom_id res chain seq x y z
N MET A 1 15.46 47.10 -19.91
CA MET A 1 15.79 45.83 -19.22
C MET A 1 17.19 45.96 -18.64
N ARG A 2 17.34 46.20 -17.33
CA ARG A 2 18.65 46.23 -16.67
C ARG A 2 19.12 44.78 -16.51
N ILE A 3 20.24 44.46 -17.15
CA ILE A 3 20.97 43.21 -16.92
C ILE A 3 21.51 43.33 -15.49
N LEU A 4 20.95 42.55 -14.57
CA LEU A 4 21.50 42.40 -13.22
C LEU A 4 22.97 41.98 -13.35
N ALA A 5 23.87 42.70 -12.69
CA ALA A 5 25.28 42.40 -12.76
C ALA A 5 25.56 41.00 -12.15
N LYS A 6 26.51 40.27 -12.71
CA LYS A 6 26.93 38.96 -12.24
C LYS A 6 27.17 38.88 -10.72
N LYS A 7 27.54 40.03 -10.11
CA LYS A 7 27.70 40.20 -8.65
C LYS A 7 26.38 40.16 -7.89
N ASP A 8 25.30 40.71 -8.47
CA ASP A 8 23.98 40.73 -7.81
C ASP A 8 23.33 39.36 -7.87
N ILE A 9 23.56 38.61 -8.96
CA ILE A 9 23.15 37.18 -9.08
C ILE A 9 23.94 36.33 -8.09
N LEU A 10 25.26 36.53 -7.96
CA LEU A 10 26.08 35.83 -6.96
C LEU A 10 25.68 36.19 -5.52
N LYS A 11 25.30 37.41 -5.25
CA LYS A 11 24.84 37.86 -3.93
C LYS A 11 23.46 37.26 -3.59
N MET A 12 22.53 37.18 -4.56
CA MET A 12 21.26 36.46 -4.41
C MET A 12 21.46 34.96 -4.15
N VAL A 13 22.42 34.33 -4.82
CA VAL A 13 22.74 32.89 -4.62
C VAL A 13 23.46 32.65 -3.28
N MET A 14 24.19 33.66 -2.74
CA MET A 14 24.86 33.56 -1.44
C MET A 14 23.94 33.80 -0.24
N GLU A 15 22.72 34.32 -0.42
CA GLU A 15 21.72 34.52 0.64
C GLU A 15 20.66 33.41 0.72
N MET A 16 20.72 32.43 -0.19
CA MET A 16 19.79 31.29 -0.14
C MET A 16 20.10 30.39 1.07
N LYS A 17 19.15 30.27 1.97
CA LYS A 17 19.24 29.32 3.11
C LYS A 17 19.21 27.90 2.55
N ASN A 18 20.33 27.17 2.68
CA ASN A 18 20.35 25.73 2.40
C ASN A 18 19.62 25.01 3.53
N LEU A 19 18.58 24.25 3.17
CA LEU A 19 17.76 23.50 4.13
C LEU A 19 18.21 22.06 4.24
N ASN A 20 18.09 21.49 5.43
CA ASN A 20 18.15 20.06 5.69
C ASN A 20 16.71 19.51 5.63
N ILE A 21 16.38 18.73 4.61
CA ILE A 21 15.05 18.16 4.38
C ILE A 21 15.10 16.67 4.69
N LEU A 22 14.22 16.21 5.56
CA LEU A 22 14.08 14.80 5.90
C LEU A 22 12.74 14.27 5.41
N TYR A 23 12.75 13.24 4.55
CA TYR A 23 11.54 12.50 4.19
C TYR A 23 11.41 11.25 5.05
N ILE A 24 10.19 11.01 5.55
CA ILE A 24 9.87 9.87 6.39
C ILE A 24 8.74 9.05 5.79
N PHE A 25 8.95 7.73 5.69
CA PHE A 25 7.91 6.76 5.38
C PHE A 25 7.50 6.03 6.67
N PRO A 26 6.30 6.29 7.21
CA PRO A 26 5.86 5.70 8.47
C PRO A 26 5.34 4.26 8.27
N PRO A 27 5.32 3.40 9.33
CA PRO A 27 4.58 2.15 9.30
C PRO A 27 3.08 2.41 9.10
N GLN A 28 2.28 1.48 8.63
CA GLN A 28 2.53 0.09 8.37
C GLN A 28 2.46 -0.17 6.87
N TRP A 29 3.48 -0.78 6.31
CA TRP A 29 3.58 -1.17 4.91
C TRP A 29 4.44 -2.43 4.77
N MET A 30 4.36 -3.12 3.63
CA MET A 30 5.23 -4.28 3.36
C MET A 30 6.72 -3.88 3.34
N PRO A 31 7.60 -4.53 4.13
CA PRO A 31 9.00 -4.16 4.22
C PRO A 31 9.88 -4.83 3.13
N ILE A 32 9.42 -4.83 1.87
CA ILE A 32 10.07 -5.58 0.77
C ILE A 32 10.81 -4.69 -0.23
N SER A 33 10.42 -3.42 -0.34
CA SER A 33 11.08 -2.43 -1.20
C SER A 33 10.79 -1.01 -0.70
N PRO A 34 11.58 0.01 -1.10
CA PRO A 34 11.22 1.40 -0.89
C PRO A 34 9.88 1.72 -1.56
N HIS A 35 8.99 2.41 -0.86
CA HIS A 35 7.76 2.90 -1.47
C HIS A 35 8.09 4.00 -2.49
N TYR A 36 7.52 3.94 -3.70
CA TYR A 36 7.88 4.79 -4.85
C TYR A 36 7.79 6.30 -4.59
N ALA A 37 6.86 6.75 -3.75
CA ALA A 37 6.61 8.17 -3.53
C ALA A 37 7.87 8.94 -3.09
N ILE A 38 8.60 8.47 -2.06
CA ILE A 38 9.77 9.20 -1.54
C ILE A 38 10.93 9.20 -2.54
N PRO A 39 11.34 8.08 -3.16
CA PRO A 39 12.32 8.08 -4.24
C PRO A 39 12.01 9.03 -5.40
N SER A 40 10.71 9.15 -5.77
CA SER A 40 10.24 10.08 -6.79
C SER A 40 10.43 11.54 -6.38
N LEU A 41 10.04 11.89 -5.14
CA LEU A 41 10.22 13.24 -4.61
C LEU A 41 11.70 13.60 -4.49
N MET A 42 12.53 12.70 -3.96
CA MET A 42 13.97 12.94 -3.80
C MET A 42 14.67 13.15 -5.15
N GLY A 43 14.21 12.45 -6.20
CA GLY A 43 14.74 12.66 -7.56
C GLY A 43 14.60 14.09 -8.05
N GLN A 44 13.55 14.81 -7.66
CA GLN A 44 13.32 16.17 -8.10
C GLN A 44 14.35 17.18 -7.55
N PHE A 45 15.08 16.80 -6.51
CA PHE A 45 16.08 17.65 -5.85
C PHE A 45 17.55 17.35 -6.25
N VAL A 46 17.79 16.51 -7.25
CA VAL A 46 19.17 16.09 -7.64
C VAL A 46 20.08 17.30 -7.91
N ASP A 47 19.55 18.37 -8.50
CA ASP A 47 20.31 19.60 -8.81
C ASP A 47 20.07 20.72 -7.77
N SER A 48 19.45 20.40 -6.62
CA SER A 48 19.12 21.36 -5.58
C SER A 48 20.30 21.59 -4.63
N PRO A 49 20.49 22.82 -4.09
CA PRO A 49 21.50 23.08 -3.06
C PRO A 49 21.11 22.55 -1.69
N HIS A 50 19.87 22.07 -1.51
CA HIS A 50 19.36 21.57 -0.25
C HIS A 50 19.90 20.17 0.05
N LYS A 51 20.15 19.88 1.34
CA LYS A 51 20.53 18.54 1.78
C LYS A 51 19.26 17.71 1.99
N LEU A 52 19.17 16.61 1.27
CA LEU A 52 18.08 15.64 1.44
C LEU A 52 18.56 14.43 2.20
N ASP A 53 17.69 13.95 3.07
CA ASP A 53 17.86 12.69 3.78
C ASP A 53 16.52 11.94 3.81
N VAL A 54 16.58 10.65 4.02
CA VAL A 54 15.41 9.78 4.12
C VAL A 54 15.51 8.88 5.34
N LEU A 55 14.36 8.59 5.92
CA LEU A 55 14.24 7.60 6.97
C LEU A 55 13.01 6.72 6.71
N ASP A 56 13.26 5.49 6.25
CA ASP A 56 12.21 4.48 6.16
C ASP A 56 11.93 3.92 7.56
N ILE A 57 11.09 4.65 8.30
CA ILE A 57 10.69 4.26 9.66
C ILE A 57 9.84 3.00 9.65
N ASN A 58 9.15 2.69 8.56
CA ASN A 58 8.45 1.42 8.42
C ASN A 58 9.44 0.24 8.47
N LEU A 59 10.52 0.31 7.73
CA LEU A 59 11.56 -0.72 7.74
C LEU A 59 12.26 -0.80 9.12
N GLU A 60 12.58 0.34 9.72
CA GLU A 60 13.18 0.39 11.07
C GLU A 60 12.23 -0.17 12.14
N PHE A 61 10.90 0.02 11.99
CA PHE A 61 9.89 -0.56 12.88
C PHE A 61 9.94 -2.09 12.86
N TYR A 62 9.92 -2.71 11.68
CA TYR A 62 10.07 -4.16 11.57
C TYR A 62 11.40 -4.66 12.13
N CYS A 63 12.50 -3.95 11.82
CA CYS A 63 13.82 -4.29 12.36
C CYS A 63 13.89 -4.14 13.90
N HIS A 64 13.02 -3.32 14.50
CA HIS A 64 12.94 -3.14 15.96
C HIS A 64 12.07 -4.23 16.61
N ILE A 65 10.84 -4.43 16.12
CA ILE A 65 9.88 -5.34 16.77
C ILE A 65 10.20 -6.83 16.54
N LEU A 66 10.91 -7.18 15.47
CA LEU A 66 11.33 -8.56 15.16
C LEU A 66 12.71 -8.89 15.77
N LYS A 67 13.05 -8.30 16.90
CA LYS A 67 14.22 -8.66 17.70
C LYS A 67 13.84 -9.62 18.82
N ARG A 68 14.75 -10.53 19.13
CA ARG A 68 14.61 -11.50 20.22
C ARG A 68 14.14 -10.84 21.52
N LYS A 69 14.79 -9.73 21.90
CA LYS A 69 14.45 -9.00 23.13
C LYS A 69 13.02 -8.50 23.09
N TYR A 70 12.60 -7.82 22.00
CA TYR A 70 11.25 -7.24 21.89
C TYR A 70 10.18 -8.32 21.98
N ILE A 71 10.34 -9.43 21.24
CA ILE A 71 9.38 -10.56 21.26
C ILE A 71 9.35 -11.22 22.64
N SER A 72 10.50 -11.41 23.31
CA SER A 72 10.54 -11.95 24.68
C SER A 72 9.81 -11.06 25.68
N ASP A 73 10.05 -9.74 25.61
CA ASP A 73 9.41 -8.76 26.50
C ASP A 73 7.88 -8.70 26.22
N SER A 74 7.46 -8.78 24.95
CA SER A 74 6.04 -8.82 24.56
C SER A 74 5.35 -10.09 25.07
N LEU A 75 5.99 -11.25 24.98
CA LEU A 75 5.46 -12.50 25.57
C LEU A 75 5.28 -12.41 27.08
N LYS A 76 6.27 -11.85 27.77
CA LYS A 76 6.19 -11.65 29.22
C LYS A 76 5.03 -10.73 29.57
N LYS A 77 4.94 -9.56 28.91
CA LYS A 77 3.82 -8.62 29.09
C LYS A 77 2.46 -9.27 28.81
N ALA A 78 2.35 -10.09 27.77
CA ALA A 78 1.11 -10.79 27.43
C ALA A 78 0.68 -11.79 28.51
N ARG A 79 1.62 -12.54 29.11
CA ARG A 79 1.32 -13.46 30.22
C ARG A 79 0.91 -12.73 31.50
N GLU A 80 1.61 -11.65 31.82
CA GLU A 80 1.26 -10.80 32.98
C GLU A 80 -0.13 -10.19 32.79
N LEU A 81 -0.43 -9.73 31.57
CA LEU A 81 -1.74 -9.16 31.21
C LEU A 81 -2.85 -10.21 31.23
N GLU A 82 -2.60 -11.44 30.76
CA GLU A 82 -3.57 -12.54 30.85
C GLU A 82 -3.99 -12.79 32.30
N LYS A 83 -3.00 -12.86 33.21
CA LYS A 83 -3.25 -13.08 34.63
C LYS A 83 -4.04 -11.94 35.27
N SER A 84 -3.62 -10.69 35.04
CA SER A 84 -4.32 -9.51 35.56
C SER A 84 -5.76 -9.42 35.05
N LEU A 85 -5.96 -9.64 33.74
CA LEU A 85 -7.31 -9.66 33.15
C LEU A 85 -8.19 -10.75 33.73
N TYR A 86 -7.63 -11.95 33.99
CA TYR A 86 -8.39 -13.03 34.62
C TYR A 86 -8.87 -12.65 36.03
N GLU A 87 -7.99 -12.05 36.85
CA GLU A 87 -8.34 -11.60 38.21
C GLU A 87 -9.45 -10.54 38.16
N GLU A 88 -9.39 -9.59 37.23
CA GLU A 88 -10.43 -8.58 37.05
C GLU A 88 -11.76 -9.18 36.55
N ILE A 89 -11.69 -10.12 35.59
CA ILE A 89 -12.87 -10.78 34.98
C ILE A 89 -13.61 -11.60 36.02
N VAL A 90 -12.91 -12.34 36.89
CA VAL A 90 -13.53 -13.12 37.99
C VAL A 90 -14.37 -12.22 38.89
N GLY A 91 -13.99 -10.95 39.06
CA GLY A 91 -14.73 -9.98 39.89
C GLY A 91 -16.08 -9.54 39.32
N PHE A 92 -16.35 -9.69 38.02
CA PHE A 92 -17.60 -9.24 37.40
C PHE A 92 -18.28 -10.27 36.50
N TYR A 93 -17.58 -11.30 36.00
CA TYR A 93 -18.12 -12.26 35.04
C TYR A 93 -19.04 -13.29 35.70
N ASP A 94 -20.23 -13.41 35.14
CA ASP A 94 -21.24 -14.37 35.54
C ASP A 94 -21.72 -15.14 34.31
N ARG A 95 -21.49 -16.47 34.32
CA ARG A 95 -21.85 -17.36 33.19
C ARG A 95 -23.34 -17.43 32.88
N THR A 96 -24.19 -17.02 33.82
CA THR A 96 -25.65 -17.02 33.66
C THR A 96 -26.19 -15.75 33.04
N LYS A 97 -25.38 -14.70 32.94
CA LYS A 97 -25.77 -13.43 32.34
C LYS A 97 -25.58 -13.42 30.82
N ASP A 98 -26.51 -12.78 30.12
CA ASP A 98 -26.37 -12.50 28.70
C ASP A 98 -25.14 -11.59 28.49
N PHE A 99 -24.29 -11.95 27.51
CA PHE A 99 -23.10 -11.19 27.14
C PHE A 99 -23.42 -9.73 26.82
N ASN A 100 -24.62 -9.45 26.27
CA ASN A 100 -25.04 -8.11 25.93
C ASN A 100 -25.24 -7.18 27.15
N THR A 101 -25.39 -7.74 28.36
CA THR A 101 -25.55 -6.95 29.59
C THR A 101 -24.26 -6.35 30.13
N TYR A 102 -23.09 -6.82 29.67
CA TYR A 102 -21.81 -6.26 30.09
C TYR A 102 -21.55 -4.91 29.41
N THR A 103 -20.90 -4.01 30.15
CA THR A 103 -20.43 -2.73 29.62
C THR A 103 -19.36 -2.92 28.54
N LEU A 104 -19.19 -1.94 27.67
CA LEU A 104 -18.16 -2.00 26.62
C LEU A 104 -16.74 -2.26 27.17
N PRO A 105 -16.27 -1.59 28.26
CA PRO A 105 -14.99 -1.92 28.88
C PRO A 105 -14.88 -3.38 29.37
N GLN A 106 -15.97 -3.93 29.96
CA GLN A 106 -15.99 -5.33 30.40
C GLN A 106 -15.91 -6.29 29.20
N LYS A 107 -16.66 -6.03 28.12
CA LYS A 107 -16.56 -6.81 26.88
C LYS A 107 -15.16 -6.78 26.27
N ASN A 108 -14.50 -5.62 26.27
CA ASN A 108 -13.13 -5.48 25.78
C ASN A 108 -12.13 -6.28 26.61
N LYS A 109 -12.25 -6.28 27.94
CA LYS A 109 -11.41 -7.11 28.82
C LYS A 109 -11.62 -8.60 28.56
N LEU A 110 -12.87 -9.04 28.42
CA LEU A 110 -13.20 -10.42 28.06
C LEU A 110 -12.60 -10.81 26.71
N ALA A 111 -12.79 -9.99 25.68
CA ALA A 111 -12.23 -10.24 24.35
C ALA A 111 -10.71 -10.32 24.36
N LYS A 112 -10.05 -9.38 25.04
CA LYS A 112 -8.59 -9.36 25.19
C LYS A 112 -8.07 -10.61 25.90
N HIS A 113 -8.68 -11.01 27.01
CA HIS A 113 -8.31 -12.22 27.72
C HIS A 113 -8.50 -13.48 26.87
N VAL A 114 -9.65 -13.61 26.20
CA VAL A 114 -9.94 -14.77 25.33
C VAL A 114 -8.92 -14.85 24.19
N MET A 115 -8.57 -13.73 23.58
CA MET A 115 -7.60 -13.68 22.49
C MET A 115 -6.22 -14.16 22.96
N ILE A 116 -5.70 -13.60 24.07
CA ILE A 116 -4.39 -13.99 24.62
C ILE A 116 -4.38 -15.47 25.02
N LYS A 117 -5.42 -15.94 25.71
CA LYS A 117 -5.56 -17.32 26.12
C LYS A 117 -5.63 -18.28 24.92
N SER A 118 -6.38 -17.91 23.89
CA SER A 118 -6.49 -18.73 22.65
C SER A 118 -5.16 -18.80 21.91
N PHE A 119 -4.40 -17.71 21.88
CA PHE A 119 -3.06 -17.72 21.30
C PHE A 119 -2.14 -18.70 22.05
N PHE A 120 -2.06 -18.61 23.38
CA PHE A 120 -1.22 -19.53 24.15
C PHE A 120 -1.71 -20.99 24.05
N ALA A 121 -3.01 -21.23 24.00
CA ALA A 121 -3.54 -22.58 23.79
C ALA A 121 -3.13 -23.16 22.42
N LYS A 122 -3.10 -22.32 21.38
CA LYS A 122 -2.72 -22.72 20.02
C LYS A 122 -1.20 -22.92 19.86
N TYR A 123 -0.41 -22.05 20.49
CA TYR A 123 1.04 -21.97 20.26
C TYR A 123 1.87 -22.25 21.53
N GLU A 124 1.32 -22.93 22.56
CA GLU A 124 1.97 -23.10 23.87
C GLU A 124 3.40 -23.62 23.78
N LYS A 125 3.65 -24.60 22.90
CA LYS A 125 4.99 -25.18 22.69
C LYS A 125 5.90 -24.31 21.84
N ASP A 126 5.33 -23.59 20.86
CA ASP A 126 6.07 -22.87 19.84
C ASP A 126 6.36 -21.43 20.26
N ALA A 127 5.48 -20.79 21.04
CA ALA A 127 5.61 -19.39 21.44
C ALA A 127 6.94 -19.09 22.14
N SER A 128 7.46 -20.02 22.94
CA SER A 128 8.76 -19.88 23.62
C SER A 128 9.97 -19.97 22.68
N ALA A 129 9.81 -20.61 21.51
CA ALA A 129 10.85 -20.74 20.50
C ALA A 129 10.93 -19.52 19.60
N ILE A 130 9.82 -18.81 19.38
CA ILE A 130 9.77 -17.65 18.47
C ILE A 130 10.84 -16.59 18.77
N PRO A 131 11.07 -16.14 20.02
CA PRO A 131 12.11 -15.15 20.32
C PRO A 131 13.52 -15.60 19.91
N VAL A 132 13.78 -16.91 19.97
CA VAL A 132 15.09 -17.49 19.62
C VAL A 132 15.27 -17.53 18.10
N LEU A 133 14.21 -17.80 17.36
CA LEU A 133 14.24 -18.03 15.91
C LEU A 133 14.11 -16.75 15.09
N ILE A 134 13.44 -15.72 15.59
CA ILE A 134 12.96 -14.61 14.77
C ILE A 134 14.06 -13.85 14.02
N GLU A 135 15.20 -13.59 14.68
CA GLU A 135 16.30 -12.85 14.06
C GLU A 135 16.93 -13.66 12.92
N ASP A 136 17.01 -14.99 13.07
CA ASP A 136 17.46 -15.89 12.00
C ASP A 136 16.46 -15.91 10.84
N MET A 137 15.15 -15.92 11.10
CA MET A 137 14.12 -15.86 10.05
C MET A 137 14.22 -14.56 9.25
N VAL A 138 14.39 -13.43 9.93
CA VAL A 138 14.59 -12.12 9.28
C VAL A 138 15.89 -12.07 8.46
N LYS A 139 16.93 -12.80 8.86
CA LYS A 139 18.14 -12.96 8.07
C LYS A 139 17.92 -13.89 6.87
N MET A 140 17.31 -15.05 7.11
CA MET A 140 17.10 -16.09 6.09
C MET A 140 16.23 -15.62 4.92
N ILE A 141 15.21 -14.77 5.16
CA ILE A 141 14.35 -14.25 4.08
C ILE A 141 15.12 -13.39 3.07
N ARG A 142 16.28 -12.85 3.45
CA ARG A 142 17.18 -12.03 2.63
C ARG A 142 18.22 -12.88 1.87
N GLU A 143 18.34 -14.14 2.20
CA GLU A 143 19.35 -15.05 1.61
C GLU A 143 18.72 -15.93 0.53
N GLU A 144 19.21 -15.86 -0.70
CA GLU A 144 18.69 -16.61 -1.85
C GLU A 144 18.48 -18.10 -1.56
N LYS A 145 19.47 -18.75 -0.90
CA LYS A 145 19.43 -20.20 -0.61
C LYS A 145 18.21 -20.64 0.22
N HIS A 146 17.69 -19.73 1.06
CA HIS A 146 16.53 -19.96 1.91
C HIS A 146 15.25 -19.44 1.26
N PHE A 147 15.30 -18.22 0.71
CA PHE A 147 14.19 -17.55 0.06
C PHE A 147 13.61 -18.39 -1.10
N TYR A 148 14.46 -18.88 -1.99
CA TYR A 148 14.03 -19.66 -3.16
C TYR A 148 13.63 -21.11 -2.85
N ASN A 149 13.57 -21.52 -1.60
CA ASN A 149 12.93 -22.77 -1.18
C ASN A 149 11.51 -22.47 -0.65
N PRO A 150 10.43 -22.81 -1.37
CA PRO A 150 9.07 -22.44 -0.97
C PRO A 150 8.64 -22.99 0.39
N LYS A 151 9.13 -24.19 0.79
CA LYS A 151 8.84 -24.76 2.11
C LYS A 151 9.50 -23.94 3.22
N ILE A 152 10.76 -23.56 3.02
CA ILE A 152 11.50 -22.72 3.97
C ILE A 152 10.88 -21.32 4.01
N LEU A 153 10.57 -20.70 2.86
CA LEU A 153 9.91 -19.40 2.81
C LEU A 153 8.56 -19.41 3.56
N ALA A 154 7.74 -20.43 3.35
CA ALA A 154 6.46 -20.56 4.05
C ALA A 154 6.65 -20.65 5.58
N GLN A 155 7.66 -21.38 6.05
CA GLN A 155 8.02 -21.46 7.48
C GLN A 155 8.51 -20.12 8.01
N ILE A 156 9.37 -19.42 7.27
CA ILE A 156 9.86 -18.07 7.64
C ILE A 156 8.69 -17.11 7.80
N LEU A 157 7.80 -17.03 6.80
CA LEU A 157 6.63 -16.14 6.83
C LEU A 157 5.68 -16.49 7.98
N ASN A 158 5.47 -17.77 8.25
CA ASN A 158 4.65 -18.23 9.38
C ASN A 158 5.25 -17.78 10.73
N ILE A 159 6.56 -17.96 10.94
CA ILE A 159 7.24 -17.54 12.17
C ILE A 159 7.21 -16.01 12.32
N ILE A 160 7.40 -15.26 11.23
CA ILE A 160 7.28 -13.79 11.25
C ILE A 160 5.86 -13.38 11.65
N ASN A 161 4.81 -14.00 11.08
CA ASN A 161 3.42 -13.68 11.43
C ASN A 161 3.13 -13.99 12.91
N ILE A 162 3.58 -15.13 13.44
CA ILE A 162 3.43 -15.43 14.87
C ILE A 162 4.17 -14.40 15.73
N ALA A 163 5.36 -13.96 15.32
CA ALA A 163 6.10 -12.92 16.01
C ALA A 163 5.36 -11.57 16.01
N LEU A 164 4.68 -11.20 14.91
CA LEU A 164 3.86 -10.00 14.83
C LEU A 164 2.61 -10.09 15.72
N ASP A 165 1.97 -11.28 15.80
CA ASP A 165 0.89 -11.53 16.74
C ASP A 165 1.38 -11.32 18.19
N ILE A 166 2.54 -11.87 18.54
CA ILE A 166 3.16 -11.69 19.87
C ILE A 166 3.46 -10.21 20.14
N ALA A 167 4.04 -9.52 19.17
CA ALA A 167 4.42 -8.10 19.30
C ALA A 167 3.21 -7.19 19.55
N SER A 168 2.07 -7.48 18.91
CA SER A 168 0.84 -6.68 19.02
C SER A 168 -0.06 -7.08 20.20
N MET A 169 0.08 -8.29 20.73
CA MET A 169 -0.80 -8.86 21.76
C MET A 169 -0.96 -7.98 23.01
N PRO A 170 0.08 -7.35 23.58
CA PRO A 170 -0.09 -6.44 24.71
C PRO A 170 -0.96 -5.22 24.41
N TYR A 171 -1.06 -4.84 23.13
CA TYR A 171 -1.75 -3.66 22.63
C TYR A 171 -3.14 -3.96 22.05
N TYR A 172 -3.67 -5.17 22.26
CA TYR A 172 -5.00 -5.51 21.79
C TYR A 172 -6.03 -4.42 22.18
N PRO A 173 -6.94 -3.98 21.27
CA PRO A 173 -7.36 -4.60 20.01
C PRO A 173 -6.53 -4.24 18.76
N SER A 174 -5.37 -3.63 18.92
CA SER A 174 -4.42 -3.42 17.83
C SER A 174 -3.76 -4.74 17.42
N VAL A 175 -3.75 -5.02 16.13
CA VAL A 175 -3.20 -6.26 15.53
C VAL A 175 -2.29 -5.90 14.37
N LEU A 176 -1.13 -6.56 14.31
CA LEU A 176 -0.19 -6.46 13.21
C LEU A 176 -0.21 -7.73 12.37
N THR A 177 -0.17 -7.54 11.07
CA THR A 177 0.26 -8.55 10.11
C THR A 177 1.40 -7.98 9.26
N ILE A 178 2.03 -8.78 8.45
CA ILE A 178 3.05 -8.26 7.55
C ILE A 178 2.40 -7.29 6.53
N GLY A 179 2.74 -6.02 6.59
CA GLY A 179 2.19 -4.95 5.74
C GLY A 179 0.87 -4.34 6.19
N SER A 180 0.27 -4.77 7.32
CA SER A 180 -1.03 -4.27 7.75
C SER A 180 -1.10 -4.04 9.26
N TYR A 181 -1.80 -2.97 9.64
CA TYR A 181 -2.19 -2.62 11.00
C TYR A 181 -3.69 -2.44 11.07
N HIS A 182 -4.32 -3.06 12.04
CA HIS A 182 -5.75 -2.94 12.31
C HIS A 182 -6.01 -2.71 13.79
N ASN A 183 -7.02 -1.91 14.10
CA ASN A 183 -7.61 -1.82 15.42
C ASN A 183 -9.12 -1.95 15.29
N GLN A 184 -9.71 -2.93 15.96
CA GLN A 184 -11.14 -3.27 15.81
C GLN A 184 -12.08 -2.16 16.33
N HIS A 185 -11.57 -1.25 17.16
CA HIS A 185 -12.32 -0.13 17.72
C HIS A 185 -12.05 1.19 16.99
N LEU A 186 -11.15 1.18 16.02
CA LEU A 186 -10.87 2.37 15.22
C LEU A 186 -12.01 2.59 14.22
N GLU A 187 -12.75 3.65 14.43
CA GLU A 187 -13.68 4.21 13.46
C GLU A 187 -13.00 5.33 12.68
N MET A 188 -13.32 5.45 11.39
CA MET A 188 -12.69 6.46 10.54
C MET A 188 -13.43 7.82 10.66
N ASN A 189 -13.55 8.31 11.88
CA ASN A 189 -13.99 9.66 12.22
C ASN A 189 -12.91 10.40 13.03
N TRP A 190 -13.01 11.72 13.10
CA TRP A 190 -11.99 12.57 13.72
C TRP A 190 -11.71 12.22 15.18
N GLU A 191 -12.76 12.05 15.99
CA GLU A 191 -12.60 11.79 17.42
C GLU A 191 -11.97 10.42 17.69
N SER A 192 -12.36 9.41 16.94
CA SER A 192 -11.78 8.07 17.08
C SER A 192 -10.31 8.04 16.64
N ILE A 193 -9.96 8.66 15.51
CA ILE A 193 -8.57 8.77 15.07
C ILE A 193 -7.73 9.48 16.12
N LYS A 194 -8.20 10.63 16.59
CA LYS A 194 -7.53 11.40 17.65
C LYS A 194 -7.32 10.56 18.91
N TYR A 195 -8.37 9.85 19.36
CA TYR A 195 -8.27 8.95 20.50
C TYR A 195 -7.14 7.92 20.31
N HIS A 196 -7.16 7.18 19.20
CA HIS A 196 -6.18 6.12 18.96
C HIS A 196 -4.75 6.62 18.72
N VAL A 197 -4.57 7.84 18.23
CA VAL A 197 -3.25 8.47 18.13
C VAL A 197 -2.63 8.69 19.51
N PHE A 198 -3.42 9.04 20.52
CA PHE A 198 -2.94 9.38 21.87
C PHE A 198 -3.06 8.24 22.88
N ASP A 199 -3.77 7.17 22.58
CA ASP A 199 -4.00 6.06 23.49
C ASP A 199 -2.75 5.19 23.67
N LYS A 200 -2.10 5.34 24.82
CA LYS A 200 -0.88 4.59 25.15
C LYS A 200 -1.11 3.09 25.39
N GLU A 201 -2.35 2.68 25.64
CA GLU A 201 -2.65 1.27 25.92
C GLU A 201 -2.73 0.43 24.65
N THR A 202 -3.21 1.01 23.56
CA THR A 202 -3.44 0.28 22.31
C THR A 202 -2.55 0.76 21.15
N ASN A 203 -1.90 1.92 21.27
CA ASN A 203 -0.99 2.45 20.24
C ASN A 203 0.46 2.05 20.51
N MET A 204 0.87 0.94 19.93
CA MET A 204 2.23 0.39 20.07
C MET A 204 3.33 1.25 19.42
N PHE A 205 2.98 2.21 18.57
CA PHE A 205 3.96 3.03 17.86
C PHE A 205 4.54 4.14 18.76
N ILE A 206 3.86 4.54 19.84
CA ILE A 206 4.30 5.61 20.73
C ILE A 206 5.66 5.30 21.34
N ASP A 207 5.83 4.10 21.91
CA ASP A 207 7.10 3.73 22.56
C ASP A 207 8.22 3.58 21.53
N PHE A 208 7.94 2.99 20.38
CA PHE A 208 8.90 2.91 19.28
C PHE A 208 9.37 4.29 18.81
N TYR A 209 8.45 5.24 18.63
CA TYR A 209 8.82 6.58 18.19
C TYR A 209 9.63 7.36 19.24
N ARG A 210 9.39 7.14 20.54
CA ARG A 210 10.26 7.71 21.59
C ARG A 210 11.71 7.29 21.44
N GLU A 211 11.97 6.05 21.03
CA GLU A 211 13.32 5.56 20.74
C GLU A 211 13.90 6.12 19.43
N MET A 212 13.03 6.46 18.47
CA MET A 212 13.45 6.99 17.15
C MET A 212 13.69 8.51 17.17
N LEU A 213 13.00 9.26 18.03
CA LEU A 213 13.11 10.73 18.09
C LEU A 213 14.55 11.25 18.22
N PRO A 214 15.44 10.70 19.08
CA PRO A 214 16.82 11.15 19.14
C PRO A 214 17.54 11.05 17.79
N LYS A 215 17.36 9.94 17.06
CA LYS A 215 17.96 9.73 15.73
C LYS A 215 17.45 10.70 14.68
N ILE A 216 16.17 11.10 14.78
CA ILE A 216 15.58 12.10 13.89
C ILE A 216 16.17 13.48 14.22
N LYS A 217 16.24 13.83 15.50
CA LYS A 217 16.82 15.11 15.98
C LYS A 217 18.31 15.27 15.60
N GLU A 218 19.10 14.19 15.65
CA GLU A 218 20.52 14.21 15.23
C GLU A 218 20.71 14.62 13.76
N LYS A 219 19.71 14.40 12.89
CA LYS A 219 19.75 14.87 11.48
C LYS A 219 19.53 16.35 11.35
N ASN A 220 19.12 17.04 12.41
CA ASN A 220 18.84 18.49 12.49
C ASN A 220 18.05 18.99 11.27
N PRO A 221 16.85 18.45 10.99
CA PRO A 221 16.06 18.84 9.83
C PRO A 221 15.43 20.22 10.01
N ASP A 222 15.48 21.07 8.98
CA ASP A 222 14.67 22.28 8.88
C ASP A 222 13.23 21.96 8.47
N SER A 223 13.04 20.88 7.71
CA SER A 223 11.72 20.40 7.27
C SER A 223 11.64 18.87 7.29
N ILE A 224 10.49 18.36 7.70
CA ILE A 224 10.19 16.91 7.70
C ILE A 224 8.92 16.67 6.88
N GLY A 225 9.06 15.86 5.81
CA GLY A 225 7.94 15.41 5.00
C GLY A 225 7.54 13.98 5.36
N ILE A 226 6.27 13.77 5.75
CA ILE A 226 5.72 12.45 6.12
C ILE A 226 4.75 11.99 5.03
N SER A 227 5.00 10.80 4.45
CA SER A 227 4.18 10.26 3.35
C SER A 227 3.20 9.20 3.86
N ILE A 228 1.90 9.53 3.95
CA ILE A 228 0.82 8.65 4.41
C ILE A 228 -0.05 8.25 3.22
N ASN A 229 0.01 6.99 2.80
CA ASN A 229 -0.59 6.52 1.55
C ASN A 229 -1.75 5.54 1.75
N SER A 230 -1.87 4.94 2.92
CA SER A 230 -2.88 3.94 3.20
C SER A 230 -3.54 4.12 4.57
N TYR A 231 -4.72 3.50 4.72
CA TYR A 231 -5.43 3.37 5.98
C TYR A 231 -4.53 2.88 7.14
N CYS A 232 -3.70 1.87 6.88
CA CYS A 232 -2.83 1.28 7.90
C CYS A 232 -1.76 2.25 8.43
N GLN A 233 -1.50 3.35 7.72
CA GLN A 233 -0.52 4.37 8.10
C GLN A 233 -1.13 5.57 8.83
N VAL A 234 -2.47 5.68 8.92
CA VAL A 234 -3.13 6.87 9.49
C VAL A 234 -2.74 7.05 10.95
N VAL A 235 -3.06 6.08 11.81
CA VAL A 235 -2.72 6.18 13.24
C VAL A 235 -1.21 6.28 13.47
N PRO A 236 -0.37 5.37 12.92
CA PRO A 236 1.08 5.49 13.16
C PRO A 236 1.69 6.76 12.57
N GLY A 237 1.28 7.18 11.37
CA GLY A 237 1.79 8.39 10.74
C GLY A 237 1.42 9.67 11.49
N LEU A 238 0.16 9.80 11.94
CA LEU A 238 -0.29 10.94 12.75
C LEU A 238 0.32 10.93 14.15
N THR A 239 0.55 9.75 14.75
CA THR A 239 1.27 9.63 16.02
C THR A 239 2.69 10.21 15.89
N LEU A 240 3.41 9.81 14.84
CA LEU A 240 4.74 10.34 14.55
C LEU A 240 4.72 11.85 14.32
N ALA A 241 3.79 12.32 13.47
CA ALA A 241 3.65 13.73 13.15
C ALA A 241 3.42 14.60 14.39
N ASN A 242 2.52 14.18 15.30
CA ASN A 242 2.27 14.86 16.56
C ASN A 242 3.53 14.92 17.46
N MET A 243 4.25 13.81 17.56
CA MET A 243 5.47 13.76 18.38
C MET A 243 6.57 14.67 17.81
N LEU A 244 6.76 14.67 16.48
CA LEU A 244 7.72 15.55 15.81
C LEU A 244 7.36 17.02 15.96
N LYS A 245 6.08 17.37 15.81
CA LYS A 245 5.60 18.75 15.98
C LYS A 245 5.80 19.31 17.40
N LYS A 246 5.79 18.42 18.41
CA LYS A 246 6.04 18.80 19.81
C LYS A 246 7.51 18.81 20.19
N GLU A 247 8.32 18.01 19.53
CA GLU A 247 9.67 17.69 19.96
C GLU A 247 10.76 18.29 19.06
N THR A 248 10.39 18.95 17.94
CA THR A 248 11.32 19.59 17.00
C THR A 248 10.81 20.97 16.58
N ASP A 249 11.73 21.83 16.13
CA ASP A 249 11.40 23.11 15.49
C ASP A 249 11.27 22.99 13.96
N ALA A 250 11.35 21.77 13.42
CA ALA A 250 11.25 21.52 12.00
C ALA A 250 9.82 21.81 11.49
N HIS A 251 9.71 22.35 10.28
CA HIS A 251 8.44 22.46 9.59
C HIS A 251 7.92 21.05 9.24
N ILE A 252 6.75 20.66 9.76
CA ILE A 252 6.16 19.36 9.53
C ILE A 252 5.16 19.45 8.38
N SER A 253 5.43 18.72 7.29
CA SER A 253 4.50 18.56 6.18
C SER A 253 4.02 17.12 6.05
N ILE A 254 2.72 16.92 5.87
CA ILE A 254 2.13 15.62 5.55
C ILE A 254 1.76 15.62 4.07
N GLY A 255 1.96 14.48 3.40
CA GLY A 255 1.53 14.23 2.04
C GLY A 255 1.13 12.76 1.86
N GLY A 256 0.86 12.38 0.62
CA GLY A 256 0.48 11.04 0.24
C GLY A 256 -0.98 10.90 -0.19
N ASN A 257 -1.30 9.77 -0.78
CA ASN A 257 -2.58 9.56 -1.45
C ASN A 257 -3.78 9.54 -0.49
N TYR A 258 -3.57 9.12 0.78
CA TYR A 258 -4.68 8.94 1.71
C TYR A 258 -5.43 10.25 1.98
N PHE A 259 -4.72 11.28 2.41
CA PHE A 259 -5.35 12.57 2.75
C PHE A 259 -5.75 13.40 1.52
N THR A 260 -5.14 13.15 0.37
CA THR A 260 -5.57 13.74 -0.90
C THR A 260 -7.05 13.46 -1.19
N ARG A 261 -7.55 12.28 -0.81
CA ARG A 261 -8.95 11.87 -0.99
C ARG A 261 -9.92 12.48 0.02
N LEU A 262 -9.41 13.17 1.05
CA LEU A 262 -10.15 13.67 2.20
C LEU A 262 -10.06 15.18 2.38
N THR A 263 -9.66 15.90 1.33
CA THR A 263 -9.45 17.36 1.39
C THR A 263 -10.69 18.12 1.84
N ASP A 264 -11.89 17.72 1.41
CA ASP A 264 -13.16 18.37 1.79
C ASP A 264 -13.49 18.15 3.27
N THR A 265 -13.08 17.03 3.85
CA THR A 265 -13.20 16.76 5.28
C THR A 265 -12.21 17.61 6.07
N ILE A 266 -10.91 17.53 5.71
CA ILE A 266 -9.81 18.18 6.46
C ILE A 266 -9.94 19.70 6.48
N LYS A 267 -10.45 20.29 5.42
CA LYS A 267 -10.68 21.75 5.31
C LYS A 267 -11.60 22.30 6.42
N ASN A 268 -12.43 21.45 7.04
CA ASN A 268 -13.31 21.81 8.11
C ASN A 268 -12.76 21.48 9.52
N ILE A 269 -11.50 20.99 9.61
CA ILE A 269 -10.89 20.54 10.86
C ILE A 269 -9.56 21.31 11.09
N PRO A 270 -9.59 22.55 11.57
CA PRO A 270 -8.38 23.33 11.90
C PRO A 270 -7.46 22.59 12.90
N GLU A 271 -8.02 21.85 13.85
CA GLU A 271 -7.30 21.07 14.85
C GLU A 271 -6.34 20.03 14.22
N PHE A 272 -6.62 19.55 12.99
CA PHE A 272 -5.71 18.66 12.26
C PHE A 272 -4.33 19.28 12.08
N PHE A 273 -4.28 20.57 11.71
CA PHE A 273 -3.04 21.29 11.52
C PHE A 273 -2.39 21.65 12.87
N GLU A 274 -3.18 22.01 13.86
CA GLU A 274 -2.67 22.30 15.20
C GLU A 274 -1.96 21.11 15.81
N LEU A 275 -2.50 19.89 15.63
CA LEU A 275 -2.00 18.68 16.25
C LEU A 275 -0.90 17.98 15.43
N PHE A 276 -0.97 17.99 14.09
CA PHE A 276 -0.21 17.03 13.29
C PHE A 276 0.76 17.63 12.29
N CYS A 277 0.45 18.78 11.67
CA CYS A 277 1.35 19.33 10.66
C CYS A 277 1.19 20.85 10.51
N ASP A 278 2.20 21.49 9.92
CA ASP A 278 2.12 22.90 9.53
C ASP A 278 1.49 23.03 8.15
N THR A 279 1.74 22.06 7.27
CA THR A 279 1.18 22.00 5.92
C THR A 279 0.77 20.59 5.51
N LEU A 280 -0.27 20.49 4.66
CA LEU A 280 -0.69 19.27 3.99
C LEU A 280 -0.55 19.45 2.48
N LEU A 281 0.25 18.59 1.86
CA LEU A 281 0.42 18.53 0.41
C LEU A 281 -0.58 17.53 -0.18
N VAL A 282 -1.39 17.98 -1.13
CA VAL A 282 -2.42 17.18 -1.77
C VAL A 282 -2.08 16.90 -3.23
N LYS A 283 -2.63 15.83 -3.80
CA LYS A 283 -2.34 15.35 -5.15
C LYS A 283 -0.85 14.95 -5.30
N GLU A 284 -0.30 15.11 -6.52
CA GLU A 284 1.09 14.77 -6.80
C GLU A 284 2.06 15.76 -6.14
N GLY A 285 3.03 15.18 -5.43
CA GLY A 285 3.94 15.94 -4.57
C GLY A 285 5.13 16.59 -5.27
N GLU A 286 5.49 16.20 -6.48
CA GLU A 286 6.78 16.57 -7.08
C GLU A 286 6.95 18.07 -7.31
N ARG A 287 5.88 18.76 -7.73
CA ARG A 287 5.90 20.23 -7.87
C ARG A 287 5.81 20.93 -6.51
N PRO A 288 4.79 20.63 -5.67
CA PRO A 288 4.59 21.38 -4.43
C PRO A 288 5.71 21.18 -3.40
N VAL A 289 6.45 20.07 -3.40
CA VAL A 289 7.60 19.93 -2.48
C VAL A 289 8.74 20.89 -2.82
N ILE A 290 8.99 21.15 -4.11
CA ILE A 290 9.97 22.15 -4.55
C ILE A 290 9.49 23.55 -4.15
N GLU A 291 8.23 23.86 -4.47
CA GLU A 291 7.62 25.16 -4.16
C GLU A 291 7.56 25.43 -2.66
N LEU A 292 7.27 24.41 -1.82
CA LEU A 292 7.31 24.51 -0.37
C LEU A 292 8.74 24.74 0.15
N THR A 293 9.71 24.05 -0.44
CA THR A 293 11.12 24.25 -0.09
C THR A 293 11.59 25.67 -0.41
N ASP A 294 11.21 26.21 -1.58
CA ASP A 294 11.45 27.61 -1.93
C ASP A 294 10.83 28.58 -0.92
N TYR A 295 9.60 28.29 -0.46
CA TYR A 295 8.95 29.08 0.59
C TYR A 295 9.75 29.05 1.91
N LEU A 296 10.15 27.87 2.36
CA LEU A 296 10.91 27.70 3.60
C LEU A 296 12.32 28.32 3.52
N ALA A 297 12.89 28.37 2.33
CA ALA A 297 14.15 29.07 2.06
C ALA A 297 13.99 30.61 1.93
N GLY A 298 12.75 31.12 1.99
CA GLY A 298 12.46 32.57 1.88
C GLY A 298 12.32 33.11 0.45
N ASN A 299 12.28 32.23 -0.56
CA ASN A 299 12.27 32.63 -1.98
C ASN A 299 10.86 32.68 -2.59
N ARG A 300 9.84 32.28 -1.86
CA ARG A 300 8.45 32.19 -2.32
C ARG A 300 7.49 32.57 -1.19
N LYS A 301 6.30 33.05 -1.53
CA LYS A 301 5.21 33.20 -0.56
C LYS A 301 4.46 31.87 -0.41
N ILE A 302 3.88 31.63 0.76
CA ILE A 302 3.13 30.39 1.02
C ILE A 302 1.90 30.28 0.12
N GLU A 303 1.28 31.41 -0.23
CA GLU A 303 0.11 31.48 -1.11
C GLU A 303 0.41 31.03 -2.55
N ASP A 304 1.69 31.06 -2.96
CA ASP A 304 2.15 30.66 -4.29
C ASP A 304 2.57 29.18 -4.37
N VAL A 305 2.54 28.46 -3.25
CA VAL A 305 2.80 27.00 -3.21
C VAL A 305 1.56 26.28 -3.68
N SER A 306 1.64 25.56 -4.78
CA SER A 306 0.51 24.82 -5.33
C SER A 306 0.14 23.59 -4.50
N ASN A 307 -1.12 23.14 -4.61
CA ASN A 307 -1.61 21.91 -3.98
C ASN A 307 -1.34 21.86 -2.46
N LEU A 308 -1.40 23.00 -1.77
CA LEU A 308 -1.08 23.16 -0.35
C LEU A 308 -2.32 23.50 0.46
N MET A 309 -2.46 22.87 1.61
CA MET A 309 -3.40 23.28 2.66
C MET A 309 -2.61 23.62 3.93
N TYR A 310 -3.02 24.66 4.63
CA TYR A 310 -2.38 25.13 5.88
C TYR A 310 -3.34 25.95 6.72
N LEU A 311 -2.97 26.16 7.99
CA LEU A 311 -3.76 26.98 8.91
C LEU A 311 -3.33 28.45 8.86
N LYS A 312 -4.28 29.37 8.65
CA LYS A 312 -4.04 30.82 8.67
C LYS A 312 -5.16 31.51 9.44
N GLY A 313 -4.82 32.18 10.53
CA GLY A 313 -5.81 32.89 11.36
C GLY A 313 -6.94 32.00 11.90
N GLY A 314 -6.62 30.76 12.30
CA GLY A 314 -7.58 29.77 12.81
C GLY A 314 -8.49 29.14 11.74
N LYS A 315 -8.25 29.40 10.46
CA LYS A 315 -8.99 28.80 9.33
C LYS A 315 -8.06 28.03 8.42
N VAL A 316 -8.55 26.92 7.91
CA VAL A 316 -7.81 26.15 6.89
C VAL A 316 -7.90 26.86 5.55
N VAL A 317 -6.77 27.15 4.95
CA VAL A 317 -6.62 27.74 3.62
C VAL A 317 -6.15 26.64 2.67
N SER A 318 -6.74 26.59 1.47
CA SER A 318 -6.29 25.73 0.37
C SER A 318 -5.83 26.62 -0.78
N ASN A 319 -4.59 26.42 -1.21
CA ASN A 319 -4.07 27.12 -2.38
C ASN A 319 -4.58 26.49 -3.68
N GLU A 320 -4.34 27.17 -4.80
CA GLU A 320 -4.72 26.68 -6.12
C GLU A 320 -4.09 25.32 -6.43
N ASN A 321 -4.90 24.40 -6.95
CA ASN A 321 -4.41 23.14 -7.48
C ASN A 321 -3.86 23.32 -8.89
N LYS A 322 -2.58 23.02 -9.09
CA LYS A 322 -1.94 23.04 -10.42
C LYS A 322 -1.82 21.64 -10.98
N GLU A 323 -1.78 21.55 -12.31
CA GLU A 323 -1.49 20.30 -13.01
C GLU A 323 -0.12 19.75 -12.56
N PRO A 324 0.03 18.42 -12.48
CA PRO A 324 1.28 17.78 -12.09
C PRO A 324 2.42 18.09 -13.07
N ILE A 325 3.64 17.81 -12.68
CA ILE A 325 4.78 17.80 -13.61
C ILE A 325 4.50 16.70 -14.65
N LYS A 326 4.75 17.00 -15.93
CA LYS A 326 4.68 15.97 -16.97
C LYS A 326 5.67 14.85 -16.66
N LEU A 327 5.27 13.62 -16.87
CA LEU A 327 6.13 12.47 -16.57
C LEU A 327 7.45 12.49 -17.34
N ASP A 328 7.49 13.10 -18.52
CA ASP A 328 8.70 13.28 -19.32
C ASP A 328 9.69 14.28 -18.73
N ASP A 329 9.19 15.25 -17.94
CA ASP A 329 9.99 16.27 -17.30
C ASP A 329 10.46 15.86 -15.88
N MET A 330 10.00 14.73 -15.38
CA MET A 330 10.42 14.22 -14.08
C MET A 330 11.85 13.71 -14.11
N LYS A 331 12.61 14.11 -13.10
CA LYS A 331 13.95 13.56 -12.86
C LYS A 331 13.87 12.07 -12.49
N PRO A 332 14.93 11.29 -12.75
CA PRO A 332 15.02 9.92 -12.27
C PRO A 332 14.86 9.85 -10.75
N ILE A 333 14.31 8.73 -10.26
CA ILE A 333 14.17 8.51 -8.82
C ILE A 333 15.53 8.47 -8.13
N SER A 334 15.56 8.85 -6.85
CA SER A 334 16.76 8.73 -6.02
C SER A 334 16.54 7.77 -4.87
N LEU A 335 17.43 6.79 -4.74
CA LEU A 335 17.46 5.82 -3.63
C LEU A 335 18.60 6.13 -2.62
N GLU A 336 19.16 7.31 -2.68
CA GLU A 336 20.19 7.77 -1.73
C GLU A 336 19.62 7.74 -0.30
N GLY A 337 20.39 7.22 0.64
CA GLY A 337 19.97 7.08 2.04
C GLY A 337 19.12 5.85 2.35
N PHE A 338 18.55 5.15 1.35
CA PHE A 338 17.88 3.88 1.59
C PHE A 338 18.87 2.74 1.78
N ASN A 339 18.67 1.93 2.83
CA ASN A 339 19.45 0.71 3.03
C ASN A 339 18.76 -0.48 2.36
N LEU A 340 18.99 -0.66 1.05
CA LEU A 340 18.32 -1.68 0.24
C LEU A 340 18.52 -3.12 0.76
N LYS A 341 19.64 -3.39 1.47
CA LYS A 341 19.94 -4.72 2.03
C LYS A 341 19.12 -5.09 3.26
N LYS A 342 18.43 -4.11 3.88
CA LYS A 342 17.58 -4.37 5.06
C LYS A 342 16.18 -4.84 4.69
N TYR A 343 15.70 -4.68 3.46
CA TYR A 343 14.38 -5.14 3.04
C TYR A 343 14.28 -6.68 3.09
N PHE A 344 13.06 -7.18 3.23
CA PHE A 344 12.78 -8.60 3.50
C PHE A 344 12.69 -9.43 2.21
N MET A 345 13.70 -9.30 1.38
CA MET A 345 13.87 -10.07 0.14
C MET A 345 15.34 -10.09 -0.28
N PRO A 346 15.77 -11.08 -1.08
CA PRO A 346 17.17 -11.18 -1.54
C PRO A 346 17.53 -10.15 -2.59
N GLU A 347 16.57 -9.75 -3.44
CA GLU A 347 16.72 -8.77 -4.50
C GLU A 347 15.56 -7.79 -4.46
N ILE A 348 15.81 -6.51 -4.73
CA ILE A 348 14.74 -5.50 -4.76
C ILE A 348 13.94 -5.62 -6.06
N VAL A 349 12.62 -5.73 -5.91
CA VAL A 349 11.67 -5.45 -6.98
C VAL A 349 11.22 -4.00 -6.80
N MET A 350 11.68 -3.13 -7.70
CA MET A 350 11.46 -1.69 -7.55
C MET A 350 10.10 -1.29 -8.16
N PRO A 351 9.20 -0.68 -7.38
CA PRO A 351 8.04 -0.04 -7.94
C PRO A 351 8.46 1.08 -8.90
N PHE A 352 7.90 1.08 -10.12
CA PHE A 352 8.23 2.07 -11.13
C PHE A 352 6.99 2.50 -11.90
N GLN A 353 6.95 3.73 -12.40
CA GLN A 353 5.76 4.32 -13.00
C GLN A 353 6.03 4.81 -14.42
N ALA A 354 5.29 4.25 -15.38
CA ALA A 354 5.28 4.68 -16.78
C ALA A 354 4.11 5.62 -17.10
N SER A 355 3.02 5.54 -16.34
CA SER A 355 1.84 6.41 -16.54
C SER A 355 1.17 6.78 -15.21
N ARG A 356 0.34 7.80 -15.23
CA ARG A 356 -0.58 8.19 -14.13
C ARG A 356 -1.99 8.29 -14.66
N GLY A 357 -2.95 7.85 -13.84
CA GLY A 357 -4.33 7.71 -14.26
C GLY A 357 -4.52 6.51 -15.18
N CYS A 358 -5.77 6.25 -15.57
CA CYS A 358 -6.12 5.13 -16.42
C CYS A 358 -6.57 5.62 -17.80
N TYR A 359 -5.99 5.09 -18.86
CA TYR A 359 -6.37 5.47 -20.24
C TYR A 359 -7.83 5.16 -20.59
N TRP A 360 -8.46 4.21 -19.88
CA TRP A 360 -9.89 3.95 -20.04
C TRP A 360 -10.74 4.93 -19.20
N GLY A 361 -10.50 5.02 -17.90
CA GLY A 361 -11.12 5.97 -16.97
C GLY A 361 -12.66 5.96 -16.93
N LYS A 362 -13.35 4.88 -17.39
CA LYS A 362 -14.81 4.82 -17.51
C LYS A 362 -15.48 3.78 -16.63
N CYS A 363 -14.71 2.97 -15.90
CA CYS A 363 -15.28 1.97 -15.00
C CYS A 363 -16.15 2.63 -13.93
N SER A 364 -17.38 2.14 -13.73
CA SER A 364 -18.32 2.72 -12.77
C SER A 364 -17.89 2.54 -11.31
N PHE A 365 -17.14 1.48 -11.04
CA PHE A 365 -16.73 1.06 -9.71
C PHE A 365 -15.39 1.64 -9.23
N CYS A 366 -14.58 2.17 -10.16
CA CYS A 366 -13.20 2.56 -9.89
C CYS A 366 -13.10 4.03 -9.50
N ASP A 367 -12.29 4.33 -8.49
CA ASP A 367 -11.92 5.69 -8.09
C ASP A 367 -10.40 5.90 -7.97
N HIS A 368 -9.62 4.99 -8.56
CA HIS A 368 -8.16 5.04 -8.47
C HIS A 368 -7.56 6.27 -9.14
N ASP A 369 -8.06 6.65 -10.29
CA ASP A 369 -7.59 7.82 -11.02
C ASP A 369 -7.97 9.15 -10.34
N PHE A 370 -8.95 9.14 -9.44
CA PHE A 370 -9.35 10.30 -8.65
C PHE A 370 -9.55 11.59 -9.48
N GLY A 371 -10.01 11.44 -10.73
CA GLY A 371 -10.15 12.54 -11.69
C GLY A 371 -8.84 13.04 -12.29
N MET A 372 -7.73 12.32 -12.09
CA MET A 372 -6.47 12.63 -12.77
C MET A 372 -6.59 12.36 -14.27
N LYS A 373 -6.07 13.28 -15.06
CA LYS A 373 -5.93 13.07 -16.50
C LYS A 373 -4.87 12.01 -16.75
N TYR A 374 -5.17 11.09 -17.66
CA TYR A 374 -4.18 10.13 -18.11
C TYR A 374 -2.95 10.84 -18.67
N ASN A 375 -1.80 10.54 -18.10
CA ASN A 375 -0.50 11.08 -18.46
C ASN A 375 0.47 9.90 -18.58
N ILE A 376 1.15 9.78 -19.70
CA ILE A 376 2.04 8.67 -20.02
C ILE A 376 3.43 9.20 -20.36
N LYS A 377 4.45 8.52 -19.88
CA LYS A 377 5.85 8.83 -20.15
C LYS A 377 6.22 8.42 -21.56
N ASN A 378 6.98 9.25 -22.25
CA ASN A 378 7.62 8.86 -23.51
C ASN A 378 8.51 7.63 -23.29
N VAL A 379 8.44 6.65 -24.19
CA VAL A 379 9.13 5.37 -24.01
C VAL A 379 10.66 5.54 -23.96
N ASP A 380 11.24 6.45 -24.74
CA ASP A 380 12.69 6.67 -24.70
C ASP A 380 13.11 7.25 -23.32
N LYS A 381 12.28 8.13 -22.72
CA LYS A 381 12.48 8.62 -21.36
C LYS A 381 12.32 7.53 -20.29
N LEU A 382 11.39 6.61 -20.50
CA LEU A 382 11.24 5.43 -19.66
C LEU A 382 12.53 4.59 -19.67
N ILE A 383 13.05 4.27 -20.86
CA ILE A 383 14.27 3.47 -21.02
C ILE A 383 15.48 4.17 -20.41
N GLU A 384 15.61 5.49 -20.60
CA GLU A 384 16.67 6.29 -19.98
C GLU A 384 16.67 6.14 -18.45
N GLN A 385 15.49 6.25 -17.82
CA GLN A 385 15.35 6.13 -16.37
C GLN A 385 15.58 4.70 -15.87
N LEU A 386 15.11 3.67 -16.58
CA LEU A 386 15.37 2.27 -16.24
C LEU A 386 16.88 1.93 -16.32
N LYS A 387 17.58 2.42 -17.35
CA LYS A 387 19.05 2.31 -17.45
C LYS A 387 19.74 2.96 -16.26
N TYR A 388 19.38 4.20 -15.94
CA TYR A 388 19.93 4.92 -14.80
C TYR A 388 19.78 4.13 -13.50
N ILE A 389 18.59 3.57 -13.22
CA ILE A 389 18.32 2.78 -12.01
C ILE A 389 19.17 1.50 -12.01
N LYS A 390 19.26 0.81 -13.14
CA LYS A 390 20.10 -0.40 -13.29
C LYS A 390 21.57 -0.10 -13.08
N GLU A 391 22.10 0.93 -13.72
CA GLU A 391 23.52 1.30 -13.65
C GLU A 391 23.91 1.82 -12.26
N LYS A 392 23.08 2.67 -11.67
CA LYS A 392 23.40 3.30 -10.40
C LYS A 392 23.17 2.40 -9.19
N TYR A 393 22.07 1.62 -9.19
CA TYR A 393 21.63 0.84 -8.03
C TYR A 393 21.67 -0.67 -8.21
N GLY A 394 21.99 -1.16 -9.42
CA GLY A 394 22.03 -2.59 -9.73
C GLY A 394 20.66 -3.26 -9.79
N ILE A 395 19.57 -2.50 -9.83
CA ILE A 395 18.20 -3.02 -9.81
C ILE A 395 17.78 -3.42 -11.23
N THR A 396 17.31 -4.65 -11.38
CA THR A 396 16.88 -5.23 -12.65
C THR A 396 15.48 -5.82 -12.62
N LYS A 397 14.79 -5.76 -11.47
CA LYS A 397 13.43 -6.27 -11.28
C LYS A 397 12.51 -5.10 -11.01
N PHE A 398 11.38 -5.02 -11.74
CA PHE A 398 10.46 -3.90 -11.65
C PHE A 398 9.01 -4.36 -11.53
N GLU A 399 8.27 -3.64 -10.72
CA GLU A 399 6.82 -3.61 -10.70
C GLU A 399 6.37 -2.32 -11.38
N PHE A 400 5.68 -2.40 -12.51
CA PHE A 400 5.03 -1.22 -13.09
C PHE A 400 3.72 -0.97 -12.34
N ILE A 401 3.70 0.09 -11.50
CA ILE A 401 2.57 0.47 -10.64
C ILE A 401 1.52 1.33 -11.36
N ASP A 402 1.45 1.17 -12.67
CA ASP A 402 0.49 1.86 -13.53
C ASP A 402 -0.92 1.26 -13.33
N GLU A 403 -1.97 2.07 -13.36
CA GLU A 403 -3.36 1.60 -13.24
C GLU A 403 -3.75 0.59 -14.33
N ALA A 404 -3.17 0.70 -15.51
CA ALA A 404 -3.19 -0.29 -16.58
C ALA A 404 -2.23 0.11 -17.70
N ILE A 405 -1.42 -0.81 -18.17
CA ILE A 405 -0.60 -0.63 -19.39
C ILE A 405 -1.41 -1.03 -20.61
N SER A 406 -1.45 -0.16 -21.64
CA SER A 406 -2.16 -0.45 -22.88
C SER A 406 -1.35 -1.38 -23.79
N PRO A 407 -2.02 -2.15 -24.69
CA PRO A 407 -1.33 -3.03 -25.64
C PRO A 407 -0.27 -2.30 -26.47
N LYS A 408 -0.62 -1.12 -27.00
CA LYS A 408 0.29 -0.31 -27.81
C LYS A 408 1.51 0.18 -27.03
N TYR A 409 1.32 0.57 -25.76
CA TYR A 409 2.45 1.03 -24.96
C TYR A 409 3.36 -0.12 -24.57
N LEU A 410 2.79 -1.28 -24.22
CA LEU A 410 3.55 -2.50 -23.95
C LEU A 410 4.39 -2.91 -25.17
N GLU A 411 3.84 -2.81 -26.37
CA GLU A 411 4.56 -3.10 -27.60
C GLU A 411 5.80 -2.19 -27.77
N LEU A 412 5.57 -0.88 -27.74
CA LEU A 412 6.64 0.12 -27.89
C LEU A 412 7.71 -0.01 -26.80
N MET A 413 7.29 -0.21 -25.55
CA MET A 413 8.21 -0.43 -24.44
C MET A 413 9.05 -1.68 -24.64
N SER A 414 8.43 -2.78 -25.08
CA SER A 414 9.12 -4.03 -25.36
C SER A 414 10.14 -3.89 -26.49
N GLU A 415 9.79 -3.21 -27.58
CA GLU A 415 10.71 -2.90 -28.68
C GLU A 415 11.93 -2.14 -28.17
N LYS A 416 11.71 -1.07 -27.40
CA LYS A 416 12.80 -0.24 -26.90
C LYS A 416 13.67 -0.96 -25.86
N ILE A 417 13.11 -1.82 -25.02
CA ILE A 417 13.89 -2.67 -24.11
C ILE A 417 14.83 -3.59 -24.91
N LEU A 418 14.32 -4.24 -25.96
CA LEU A 418 15.09 -5.14 -26.81
C LEU A 418 16.16 -4.40 -27.62
N GLU A 419 15.81 -3.29 -28.28
CA GLU A 419 16.75 -2.44 -29.03
C GLU A 419 17.94 -1.98 -28.18
N ASN A 420 17.69 -1.69 -26.91
CA ASN A 420 18.70 -1.22 -25.96
C ASN A 420 19.41 -2.34 -25.20
N ASN A 421 19.11 -3.61 -25.48
CA ASN A 421 19.64 -4.77 -24.74
C ASN A 421 19.51 -4.60 -23.22
N LEU A 422 18.37 -4.03 -22.76
CA LEU A 422 18.15 -3.77 -21.36
C LEU A 422 17.66 -5.04 -20.67
N ASP A 423 18.60 -5.78 -20.08
CA ASP A 423 18.30 -7.01 -19.33
C ASP A 423 17.61 -6.66 -18.02
N ILE A 424 16.26 -6.72 -18.01
CA ILE A 424 15.38 -6.52 -16.88
C ILE A 424 14.28 -7.59 -16.84
N SER A 425 13.62 -7.72 -15.69
CA SER A 425 12.40 -8.51 -15.57
C SER A 425 11.34 -7.67 -14.89
N PHE A 426 10.09 -7.80 -15.33
CA PHE A 426 9.01 -6.98 -14.80
C PHE A 426 7.64 -7.65 -14.84
N PHE A 427 6.71 -7.07 -14.12
CA PHE A 427 5.27 -7.32 -14.24
C PHE A 427 4.50 -5.99 -14.27
N CYS A 428 3.26 -6.04 -14.70
CA CYS A 428 2.38 -4.88 -14.82
C CYS A 428 0.91 -5.26 -14.68
N ASP A 429 0.07 -4.25 -14.42
CA ASP A 429 -1.38 -4.36 -14.47
C ASP A 429 -1.89 -4.08 -15.89
N ALA A 430 -2.92 -4.82 -16.32
CA ALA A 430 -3.55 -4.61 -17.61
C ALA A 430 -5.03 -5.00 -17.63
N ARG A 431 -5.75 -4.44 -18.63
CA ARG A 431 -7.13 -4.81 -18.94
C ARG A 431 -7.12 -5.89 -20.02
N LEU A 432 -8.08 -6.82 -19.96
CA LEU A 432 -8.19 -7.93 -20.91
C LEU A 432 -8.74 -7.46 -22.28
N GLU A 433 -7.97 -6.65 -22.99
CA GLU A 433 -8.33 -6.10 -24.30
C GLU A 433 -7.84 -6.98 -25.45
N SER A 434 -8.66 -7.10 -26.49
CA SER A 434 -8.33 -7.85 -27.71
C SER A 434 -7.03 -7.40 -28.38
N GLY A 435 -6.64 -6.13 -28.16
CA GLY A 435 -5.39 -5.55 -28.65
C GLY A 435 -4.11 -6.22 -28.13
N PHE A 436 -4.16 -7.01 -27.05
CA PHE A 436 -3.04 -7.87 -26.64
C PHE A 436 -2.93 -9.08 -27.58
N SER A 437 -2.36 -8.85 -28.77
CA SER A 437 -2.10 -9.89 -29.76
C SER A 437 -1.00 -10.84 -29.29
N LYS A 438 -0.91 -12.02 -29.91
CA LYS A 438 0.15 -12.99 -29.67
C LYS A 438 1.54 -12.37 -29.88
N ASP A 439 1.72 -11.63 -30.97
CA ASP A 439 3.00 -11.01 -31.32
C ASP A 439 3.47 -10.00 -30.26
N ILE A 440 2.54 -9.18 -29.74
CA ILE A 440 2.82 -8.21 -28.66
C ILE A 440 3.25 -8.95 -27.40
N LEU A 441 2.54 -10.00 -27.01
CA LEU A 441 2.81 -10.75 -25.79
C LEU A 441 4.14 -11.53 -25.88
N GLU A 442 4.43 -12.17 -27.02
CA GLU A 442 5.72 -12.83 -27.26
C GLU A 442 6.90 -11.83 -27.28
N LYS A 443 6.71 -10.65 -27.85
CA LYS A 443 7.70 -9.57 -27.82
C LYS A 443 7.92 -9.09 -26.39
N ALA A 444 6.87 -8.88 -25.62
CA ALA A 444 6.96 -8.46 -24.22
C ALA A 444 7.63 -9.52 -23.34
N LYS A 445 7.35 -10.81 -23.58
CA LYS A 445 8.05 -11.91 -22.90
C LYS A 445 9.56 -11.85 -23.16
N LYS A 446 9.97 -11.64 -24.41
CA LYS A 446 11.39 -11.50 -24.79
C LYS A 446 12.02 -10.26 -24.13
N ALA A 447 11.27 -9.18 -23.97
CA ALA A 447 11.69 -7.95 -23.28
C ALA A 447 11.76 -8.08 -21.76
N GLY A 448 11.34 -9.22 -21.17
CA GLY A 448 11.45 -9.49 -19.74
C GLY A 448 10.14 -9.49 -18.96
N LEU A 449 8.98 -9.35 -19.62
CA LEU A 449 7.67 -9.50 -18.96
C LEU A 449 7.51 -10.92 -18.43
N LYS A 450 7.27 -11.08 -17.13
CA LYS A 450 7.12 -12.38 -16.47
C LYS A 450 5.66 -12.66 -16.11
N MET A 451 4.92 -11.65 -15.70
CA MET A 451 3.56 -11.77 -15.18
C MET A 451 2.74 -10.54 -15.59
N VAL A 452 1.46 -10.76 -15.85
CA VAL A 452 0.47 -9.68 -15.97
C VAL A 452 -0.65 -9.90 -14.97
N LEU A 453 -1.00 -8.81 -14.29
CA LEU A 453 -2.13 -8.74 -13.37
C LEU A 453 -3.35 -8.24 -14.14
N TRP A 454 -4.22 -9.17 -14.45
CA TRP A 454 -5.37 -8.93 -15.31
C TRP A 454 -6.61 -8.54 -14.50
N GLY A 455 -7.23 -7.44 -14.83
CA GLY A 455 -8.56 -7.11 -14.31
C GLY A 455 -9.65 -7.97 -14.96
N LEU A 456 -9.86 -9.20 -14.47
CA LEU A 456 -10.91 -10.12 -14.92
C LEU A 456 -12.28 -9.74 -14.34
N GLU A 457 -12.31 -9.25 -13.13
CA GLU A 457 -13.38 -8.69 -12.30
C GLU A 457 -14.51 -9.67 -11.98
N SER A 458 -15.31 -10.10 -12.97
CA SER A 458 -16.47 -10.97 -12.75
C SER A 458 -16.67 -11.95 -13.89
N GLY A 459 -17.23 -13.13 -13.57
CA GLY A 459 -17.72 -14.13 -14.54
C GLY A 459 -19.11 -13.81 -15.09
N SER A 460 -19.84 -12.90 -14.48
CA SER A 460 -21.18 -12.51 -14.90
C SER A 460 -21.14 -11.40 -15.95
N LYS A 461 -21.80 -11.66 -17.09
CA LYS A 461 -21.95 -10.64 -18.15
C LYS A 461 -22.72 -9.42 -17.63
N LYS A 462 -23.77 -9.63 -16.83
CA LYS A 462 -24.54 -8.57 -16.20
C LYS A 462 -23.64 -7.63 -15.36
N ILE A 463 -22.78 -8.18 -14.53
CA ILE A 463 -21.87 -7.39 -13.70
C ILE A 463 -20.83 -6.68 -14.56
N MET A 464 -20.26 -7.35 -15.57
CA MET A 464 -19.31 -6.74 -16.50
C MET A 464 -19.90 -5.56 -17.29
N ASP A 465 -21.16 -5.65 -17.69
CA ASP A 465 -21.88 -4.55 -18.36
C ASP A 465 -22.09 -3.36 -17.38
N LEU A 466 -22.50 -3.63 -16.12
CA LEU A 466 -22.70 -2.61 -15.10
C LEU A 466 -21.41 -1.88 -14.72
N ILE A 467 -20.30 -2.60 -14.60
CA ILE A 467 -19.02 -1.98 -14.24
C ILE A 467 -18.37 -1.18 -15.38
N ASN A 468 -18.88 -1.30 -16.61
CA ASN A 468 -18.40 -0.56 -17.79
C ASN A 468 -16.87 -0.68 -18.02
N LYS A 469 -16.35 -1.90 -17.90
CA LYS A 469 -14.91 -2.16 -18.05
C LYS A 469 -14.42 -1.91 -19.48
N GLY A 470 -15.31 -1.98 -20.47
CA GLY A 470 -15.00 -1.72 -21.90
C GLY A 470 -14.11 -2.78 -22.54
N VAL A 471 -14.19 -4.02 -22.06
CA VAL A 471 -13.54 -5.19 -22.66
C VAL A 471 -14.61 -6.10 -23.27
N ASP A 472 -14.27 -6.78 -24.35
CA ASP A 472 -15.16 -7.78 -24.93
C ASP A 472 -15.28 -8.97 -23.98
N PHE A 473 -16.54 -9.33 -23.63
CA PHE A 473 -16.80 -10.35 -22.62
C PHE A 473 -16.30 -11.74 -23.05
N GLU A 474 -16.46 -12.07 -24.33
CA GLU A 474 -16.07 -13.37 -24.86
C GLU A 474 -14.57 -13.43 -25.18
N ASP A 475 -13.97 -12.35 -25.70
CA ASP A 475 -12.56 -12.35 -26.13
C ASP A 475 -11.57 -12.31 -24.95
N ARG A 476 -11.99 -11.87 -23.76
CA ARG A 476 -11.08 -11.76 -22.60
C ARG A 476 -10.39 -13.09 -22.22
N MET A 477 -11.07 -14.22 -22.43
CA MET A 477 -10.46 -15.54 -22.18
C MET A 477 -9.43 -15.90 -23.25
N ASN A 478 -9.61 -15.41 -24.49
CA ASN A 478 -8.62 -15.57 -25.55
C ASN A 478 -7.34 -14.76 -25.26
N VAL A 479 -7.47 -13.58 -24.63
CA VAL A 479 -6.30 -12.80 -24.17
C VAL A 479 -5.49 -13.60 -23.16
N LEU A 480 -6.15 -14.20 -22.15
CA LEU A 480 -5.47 -15.05 -21.15
C LEU A 480 -4.78 -16.27 -21.81
N ARG A 481 -5.41 -16.91 -22.82
CA ARG A 481 -4.79 -18.01 -23.56
C ARG A 481 -3.56 -17.56 -24.32
N ARG A 482 -3.64 -16.44 -25.06
CA ARG A 482 -2.48 -15.86 -25.76
C ARG A 482 -1.32 -15.55 -24.81
N ALA A 483 -1.61 -15.00 -23.64
CA ALA A 483 -0.59 -14.73 -22.64
C ALA A 483 0.03 -16.02 -22.06
N HIS A 484 -0.80 -17.03 -21.78
CA HIS A 484 -0.33 -18.35 -21.37
C HIS A 484 0.55 -19.02 -22.43
N GLU A 485 0.14 -19.01 -23.71
CA GLU A 485 0.91 -19.52 -24.85
C GLU A 485 2.26 -18.79 -25.03
N ALA A 486 2.32 -17.49 -24.67
CA ALA A 486 3.55 -16.71 -24.65
C ALA A 486 4.40 -16.96 -23.38
N ASP A 487 4.07 -17.95 -22.54
CA ASP A 487 4.74 -18.26 -21.27
C ASP A 487 4.72 -17.09 -20.28
N ILE A 488 3.67 -16.25 -20.29
CA ILE A 488 3.44 -15.18 -19.32
C ILE A 488 2.53 -15.72 -18.22
N PHE A 489 2.90 -15.44 -16.96
CA PHE A 489 2.12 -15.84 -15.81
C PHE A 489 0.87 -14.96 -15.67
N ASN A 490 -0.31 -15.57 -15.70
CA ASN A 490 -1.59 -14.88 -15.59
C ASN A 490 -2.06 -14.82 -14.14
N PHE A 491 -2.05 -13.64 -13.56
CA PHE A 491 -2.68 -13.31 -12.29
C PHE A 491 -4.01 -12.61 -12.56
N ALA A 492 -5.14 -13.18 -12.12
CA ALA A 492 -6.46 -12.60 -12.40
C ALA A 492 -7.04 -11.93 -11.15
N PHE A 493 -7.37 -10.65 -11.22
CA PHE A 493 -8.17 -9.98 -10.19
C PHE A 493 -9.66 -10.22 -10.41
N ILE A 494 -10.33 -10.61 -9.33
CA ILE A 494 -11.79 -10.71 -9.25
C ILE A 494 -12.29 -10.02 -7.98
N PHE A 495 -13.54 -9.61 -8.00
CA PHE A 495 -14.19 -9.11 -6.79
C PHE A 495 -15.62 -9.64 -6.66
N PHE A 496 -16.15 -9.58 -5.44
CA PHE A 496 -17.52 -9.95 -5.09
C PHE A 496 -18.21 -8.78 -4.38
N GLY A 497 -19.54 -8.77 -4.40
CA GLY A 497 -20.34 -7.82 -3.64
C GLY A 497 -20.59 -6.50 -4.36
N PHE A 498 -20.52 -6.47 -5.71
CA PHE A 498 -21.05 -5.32 -6.46
C PHE A 498 -22.54 -5.13 -6.10
N PRO A 499 -23.07 -3.90 -5.96
CA PRO A 499 -24.39 -3.70 -5.37
C PRO A 499 -25.54 -4.49 -6.00
N ALA A 500 -25.51 -4.74 -7.31
CA ALA A 500 -26.53 -5.54 -8.02
C ALA A 500 -26.16 -7.02 -8.17
N GLU A 501 -25.05 -7.49 -7.59
CA GLU A 501 -24.57 -8.87 -7.76
C GLU A 501 -25.40 -9.86 -6.94
N THR A 502 -25.89 -10.92 -7.59
CA THR A 502 -26.60 -12.03 -6.93
C THR A 502 -25.65 -13.20 -6.65
N LYS A 503 -26.12 -14.21 -5.89
CA LYS A 503 -25.35 -15.45 -5.67
C LYS A 503 -25.04 -16.17 -6.98
N GLU A 504 -25.96 -16.12 -7.94
CA GLU A 504 -25.81 -16.72 -9.27
C GLU A 504 -24.73 -16.00 -10.09
N ASP A 505 -24.68 -14.66 -10.02
CA ASP A 505 -23.63 -13.86 -10.64
C ASP A 505 -22.25 -14.18 -10.02
N ALA A 506 -22.17 -14.23 -8.70
CA ALA A 506 -20.95 -14.59 -7.97
C ALA A 506 -20.50 -16.03 -8.29
N LYS A 507 -21.44 -16.99 -8.41
CA LYS A 507 -21.13 -18.36 -8.79
C LYS A 507 -20.54 -18.46 -10.20
N GLN A 508 -21.00 -17.66 -11.16
CA GLN A 508 -20.41 -17.60 -12.50
C GLN A 508 -18.93 -17.17 -12.44
N THR A 509 -18.58 -16.27 -11.53
CA THR A 509 -17.18 -15.84 -11.31
C THR A 509 -16.34 -17.00 -10.76
N ILE A 510 -16.85 -17.73 -9.76
CA ILE A 510 -16.19 -18.90 -9.20
C ILE A 510 -15.97 -19.97 -10.27
N ASP A 511 -17.03 -20.29 -11.04
CA ASP A 511 -17.00 -21.29 -12.11
C ASP A 511 -16.00 -20.93 -13.21
N LEU A 512 -15.90 -19.64 -13.54
CA LEU A 512 -14.94 -19.14 -14.53
C LEU A 512 -13.51 -19.44 -14.10
N ILE A 513 -13.16 -19.13 -12.84
CA ILE A 513 -11.82 -19.45 -12.31
C ILE A 513 -11.59 -20.96 -12.27
N CYS A 514 -12.52 -21.73 -11.71
CA CYS A 514 -12.37 -23.18 -11.53
C CYS A 514 -12.22 -23.94 -12.86
N LYS A 515 -12.87 -23.47 -13.93
CA LYS A 515 -12.81 -24.08 -15.26
C LYS A 515 -11.58 -23.72 -16.08
N ASN A 516 -10.79 -22.73 -15.66
CA ASN A 516 -9.65 -22.17 -16.42
C ASN A 516 -8.35 -22.15 -15.59
N THR A 517 -8.18 -23.11 -14.69
CA THR A 517 -6.97 -23.21 -13.83
C THR A 517 -5.69 -23.53 -14.60
N ASP A 518 -5.82 -23.98 -15.86
CA ASP A 518 -4.73 -24.21 -16.81
C ASP A 518 -4.13 -22.91 -17.32
N ILE A 519 -4.94 -21.89 -17.55
CA ILE A 519 -4.52 -20.59 -18.09
C ILE A 519 -4.54 -19.44 -17.06
N ILE A 520 -5.26 -19.57 -15.96
CA ILE A 520 -5.24 -18.66 -14.82
C ILE A 520 -4.33 -19.26 -13.75
N ASN A 521 -3.10 -18.79 -13.64
CA ASN A 521 -2.11 -19.40 -12.75
C ASN A 521 -2.42 -19.13 -11.27
N VAL A 522 -2.88 -17.90 -10.95
CA VAL A 522 -3.26 -17.42 -9.62
C VAL A 522 -4.38 -16.38 -9.76
N TYR A 523 -5.22 -16.25 -8.76
CA TYR A 523 -6.22 -15.18 -8.69
C TYR A 523 -6.12 -14.40 -7.38
N GLY A 524 -6.38 -13.09 -7.45
CA GLY A 524 -6.61 -12.23 -6.29
C GLY A 524 -8.09 -11.92 -6.17
N LYS A 525 -8.67 -12.11 -4.98
CA LYS A 525 -10.07 -11.76 -4.72
C LYS A 525 -10.19 -10.59 -3.75
N SER A 526 -11.19 -9.76 -3.97
CA SER A 526 -11.56 -8.68 -3.06
C SER A 526 -13.07 -8.61 -2.87
N VAL A 527 -13.50 -7.90 -1.84
CA VAL A 527 -14.88 -7.49 -1.66
C VAL A 527 -14.99 -6.05 -2.13
N PHE A 528 -16.00 -5.77 -2.95
CA PHE A 528 -16.25 -4.44 -3.46
C PHE A 528 -16.53 -3.45 -2.32
N SER A 529 -15.90 -2.30 -2.38
CA SER A 529 -16.20 -1.15 -1.53
C SER A 529 -16.40 0.08 -2.39
N MET A 530 -17.45 0.84 -2.12
CA MET A 530 -17.81 2.01 -2.92
C MET A 530 -16.96 3.21 -2.52
N GLY A 531 -16.04 3.60 -3.38
CA GLY A 531 -15.20 4.78 -3.19
C GLY A 531 -15.97 6.10 -3.28
N LYS A 532 -15.47 7.14 -2.60
CA LYS A 532 -16.09 8.49 -2.56
C LYS A 532 -16.16 9.16 -3.93
N HIS A 533 -15.30 8.78 -4.86
CA HIS A 533 -15.17 9.42 -6.17
C HIS A 533 -15.56 8.50 -7.35
N THR A 534 -16.20 7.36 -7.08
CA THR A 534 -16.67 6.46 -8.13
C THR A 534 -17.83 7.08 -8.92
N LYS A 535 -17.91 6.78 -10.23
CA LYS A 535 -19.03 7.17 -11.10
C LYS A 535 -20.36 6.54 -10.67
N LEU A 536 -20.31 5.41 -9.99
CA LEU A 536 -21.47 4.75 -9.43
C LEU A 536 -22.30 5.70 -8.54
N ARG A 537 -21.67 6.68 -7.86
CA ARG A 537 -22.34 7.69 -7.05
C ARG A 537 -23.26 8.64 -7.82
N GLU A 538 -23.06 8.82 -9.11
CA GLU A 538 -23.90 9.71 -9.92
C GLU A 538 -25.31 9.16 -10.09
N ASN A 539 -25.47 7.81 -10.10
CA ASN A 539 -26.77 7.15 -10.17
C ASN A 539 -26.75 5.81 -9.41
N PRO A 540 -26.67 5.85 -8.08
CA PRO A 540 -26.42 4.65 -7.27
C PRO A 540 -27.54 3.61 -7.33
N GLU A 541 -28.79 4.03 -7.46
CA GLU A 541 -29.93 3.12 -7.56
C GLU A 541 -29.87 2.27 -8.84
N PHE A 542 -29.39 2.84 -9.94
CA PHE A 542 -29.17 2.11 -11.20
C PHE A 542 -28.21 0.92 -11.01
N TYR A 543 -27.23 1.05 -10.13
CA TYR A 543 -26.24 0.01 -9.81
C TYR A 543 -26.69 -0.93 -8.69
N GLY A 544 -27.89 -0.73 -8.12
CA GLY A 544 -28.44 -1.59 -7.09
C GLY A 544 -28.13 -1.15 -5.67
N VAL A 545 -27.69 0.07 -5.44
CA VAL A 545 -27.60 0.66 -4.10
C VAL A 545 -28.97 1.14 -3.66
N LYS A 546 -29.40 0.78 -2.44
CA LYS A 546 -30.68 1.25 -1.91
C LYS A 546 -30.60 2.74 -1.55
N GLY A 547 -31.57 3.52 -2.01
CA GLY A 547 -31.62 4.95 -1.79
C GLY A 547 -31.55 5.32 -0.30
N ASN A 548 -30.85 6.43 0.01
CA ASN A 548 -30.70 7.01 1.36
C ASN A 548 -30.04 6.11 2.42
N THR A 549 -29.34 5.04 2.04
CA THR A 549 -28.66 4.14 2.99
C THR A 549 -27.19 4.48 3.20
N TYR A 550 -26.70 5.57 2.59
CA TYR A 550 -25.28 5.95 2.70
C TYR A 550 -24.92 6.38 4.11
N GLN A 551 -23.87 5.73 4.65
CA GLN A 551 -23.19 6.17 5.86
C GLN A 551 -21.79 6.59 5.50
N GLU A 552 -21.49 7.86 5.70
CA GLU A 552 -20.17 8.43 5.49
C GLU A 552 -19.40 8.41 6.80
N GLU A 553 -18.23 7.79 6.79
CA GLU A 553 -17.21 8.01 7.80
C GLU A 553 -16.28 9.11 7.30
N GLU A 554 -16.06 10.16 8.11
CA GLU A 554 -15.35 11.37 7.70
C GLU A 554 -14.00 11.08 7.05
N PHE A 555 -13.20 10.19 7.67
CA PHE A 555 -11.84 9.83 7.26
C PHE A 555 -11.76 8.51 6.47
N SER A 556 -12.89 7.89 6.11
CA SER A 556 -12.88 6.75 5.19
C SER A 556 -12.92 7.24 3.74
N PRO A 557 -12.10 6.69 2.83
CA PRO A 557 -12.23 6.98 1.40
C PRO A 557 -13.43 6.26 0.76
N THR A 558 -14.16 5.45 1.52
CA THR A 558 -15.30 4.65 1.04
C THR A 558 -16.56 4.91 1.86
N PHE A 559 -17.71 4.54 1.29
CA PHE A 559 -19.01 4.59 1.97
C PHE A 559 -19.47 3.22 2.44
N ARG A 560 -20.24 3.19 3.53
CA ARG A 560 -21.12 2.07 3.85
C ARG A 560 -22.48 2.31 3.18
N TYR A 561 -23.09 1.24 2.66
CA TYR A 561 -24.40 1.30 1.98
C TYR A 561 -25.10 -0.04 2.08
N GLU A 562 -26.41 -0.04 1.83
CA GLU A 562 -27.17 -1.26 1.59
C GLU A 562 -27.39 -1.47 0.09
N ALA A 563 -27.40 -2.72 -0.34
CA ALA A 563 -27.55 -3.10 -1.72
C ALA A 563 -28.77 -4.02 -1.95
N VAL A 564 -29.24 -4.08 -3.19
CA VAL A 564 -30.34 -4.99 -3.58
C VAL A 564 -29.82 -6.41 -3.89
N GLY A 565 -28.51 -6.55 -4.13
CA GLY A 565 -27.87 -7.84 -4.37
C GLY A 565 -27.72 -8.66 -3.09
N MET A 566 -26.55 -9.32 -2.96
CA MET A 566 -26.27 -10.17 -1.80
C MET A 566 -26.26 -9.40 -0.49
N THR A 567 -26.84 -10.00 0.56
CA THR A 567 -26.62 -9.57 1.94
C THR A 567 -25.16 -9.81 2.35
N LYS A 568 -24.72 -9.15 3.43
CA LYS A 568 -23.38 -9.36 3.99
C LYS A 568 -23.10 -10.82 4.34
N GLN A 569 -24.11 -11.54 4.85
CA GLN A 569 -23.97 -12.97 5.15
C GLN A 569 -23.78 -13.77 3.86
N GLU A 570 -24.63 -13.57 2.86
CA GLU A 570 -24.54 -14.26 1.56
C GLU A 570 -23.23 -13.97 0.85
N LEU A 571 -22.75 -12.73 0.90
CA LEU A 571 -21.44 -12.34 0.36
C LEU A 571 -20.31 -13.13 1.03
N ASN A 572 -20.30 -13.23 2.36
CA ASN A 572 -19.32 -14.03 3.09
C ASN A 572 -19.39 -15.52 2.72
N GLU A 573 -20.61 -16.07 2.55
CA GLU A 573 -20.82 -17.45 2.09
C GLU A 573 -20.19 -17.66 0.71
N MET A 574 -20.39 -16.73 -0.24
CA MET A 574 -19.83 -16.82 -1.60
C MET A 574 -18.32 -16.66 -1.62
N VAL A 575 -17.75 -15.75 -0.81
CA VAL A 575 -16.29 -15.59 -0.66
C VAL A 575 -15.65 -16.87 -0.12
N ASN A 576 -16.26 -17.49 0.90
CA ASN A 576 -15.79 -18.77 1.46
C ASN A 576 -15.95 -19.93 0.46
N LEU A 577 -17.05 -19.94 -0.31
CA LEU A 577 -17.28 -20.93 -1.36
C LEU A 577 -16.20 -20.82 -2.45
N CYS A 578 -15.85 -19.59 -2.85
CA CYS A 578 -14.77 -19.34 -3.81
C CYS A 578 -13.45 -19.95 -3.32
N GLU A 579 -13.07 -19.71 -2.06
CA GLU A 579 -11.83 -20.31 -1.51
C GLU A 579 -11.87 -21.85 -1.59
N LYS A 580 -12.97 -22.45 -1.15
CA LYS A 580 -13.13 -23.91 -1.09
C LYS A 580 -13.08 -24.54 -2.49
N GLU A 581 -13.87 -24.02 -3.42
CA GLU A 581 -13.98 -24.61 -4.77
C GLU A 581 -12.71 -24.36 -5.59
N CYS A 582 -12.13 -23.17 -5.54
CA CYS A 582 -10.89 -22.90 -6.25
C CYS A 582 -9.72 -23.70 -5.66
N LEU A 583 -9.62 -23.87 -4.34
CA LEU A 583 -8.60 -24.73 -3.73
C LEU A 583 -8.71 -26.17 -4.26
N ALA A 584 -9.93 -26.69 -4.37
CA ALA A 584 -10.18 -28.02 -4.94
C ALA A 584 -9.83 -28.09 -6.44
N ALA A 585 -10.22 -27.08 -7.23
CA ALA A 585 -9.98 -27.03 -8.66
C ALA A 585 -8.49 -26.94 -9.02
N TYR A 586 -7.72 -26.11 -8.30
CA TYR A 586 -6.27 -26.01 -8.50
C TYR A 586 -5.53 -27.28 -8.06
N GLY A 587 -6.09 -28.06 -7.12
CA GLY A 587 -5.52 -29.35 -6.68
C GLY A 587 -4.07 -29.27 -6.20
N LYS A 588 -3.60 -28.09 -5.77
CA LYS A 588 -2.23 -27.82 -5.40
C LYS A 588 -2.16 -26.78 -4.26
N SER A 589 -1.04 -26.75 -3.57
CA SER A 589 -0.81 -25.73 -2.56
C SER A 589 -0.80 -24.34 -3.19
N LEU A 590 -1.49 -23.43 -2.55
CA LEU A 590 -1.61 -22.03 -2.94
C LEU A 590 -0.46 -21.17 -2.37
N VAL A 591 0.74 -21.71 -2.14
CA VAL A 591 1.88 -20.95 -1.60
C VAL A 591 2.10 -19.66 -2.38
N PHE A 592 2.08 -19.75 -3.71
CA PHE A 592 2.26 -18.59 -4.57
C PHE A 592 1.04 -17.65 -4.66
N GLN A 593 -0.09 -18.04 -4.09
CA GLN A 593 -1.24 -17.17 -3.87
C GLN A 593 -1.15 -16.39 -2.55
N LEU A 594 -0.35 -16.88 -1.60
CA LEU A 594 -0.19 -16.28 -0.28
C LEU A 594 0.98 -15.31 -0.18
N ILE A 595 1.89 -15.31 -1.16
CA ILE A 595 3.01 -14.38 -1.22
C ILE A 595 2.66 -13.14 -2.05
N THR A 596 3.40 -12.07 -1.85
CA THR A 596 3.19 -10.85 -2.64
C THR A 596 3.66 -11.03 -4.08
N ARG A 597 3.19 -10.15 -4.95
CA ARG A 597 3.50 -10.17 -6.39
C ARG A 597 4.99 -9.99 -6.67
N GLU A 598 5.65 -9.19 -5.88
CA GLU A 598 7.07 -8.93 -5.95
C GLU A 598 7.89 -10.18 -5.62
N LEU A 599 7.51 -10.91 -4.55
CA LEU A 599 8.14 -12.18 -4.23
C LEU A 599 7.86 -13.21 -5.33
N LEU A 600 6.65 -13.24 -5.87
CA LEU A 600 6.26 -14.11 -6.97
C LEU A 600 7.11 -13.83 -8.24
N LEU A 601 7.35 -12.55 -8.57
CA LEU A 601 8.24 -12.18 -9.67
C LEU A 601 9.62 -12.82 -9.52
N LEU A 602 10.20 -12.79 -8.32
CA LEU A 602 11.52 -13.41 -8.07
C LEU A 602 11.51 -14.92 -8.35
N TYR A 603 10.44 -15.62 -7.93
CA TYR A 603 10.28 -17.04 -8.23
C TYR A 603 10.12 -17.31 -9.73
N LEU A 604 9.34 -16.47 -10.43
CA LEU A 604 9.19 -16.56 -11.89
C LEU A 604 10.50 -16.31 -12.64
N CYS A 605 11.34 -15.41 -12.14
CA CYS A 605 12.68 -15.18 -12.68
C CYS A 605 13.60 -16.38 -12.45
N LYS A 606 13.53 -17.02 -11.29
CA LYS A 606 14.41 -18.13 -10.90
C LYS A 606 14.03 -19.44 -11.56
N TYR A 607 12.74 -19.77 -11.59
CA TYR A 607 12.24 -21.11 -11.94
C TYR A 607 11.39 -21.15 -13.20
N GLY A 608 10.91 -20.01 -13.68
CA GLY A 608 10.01 -19.93 -14.84
C GLY A 608 8.55 -20.24 -14.50
N THR A 609 7.66 -19.90 -15.43
CA THR A 609 6.20 -19.98 -15.29
C THR A 609 5.71 -21.40 -15.04
N SER A 610 6.20 -22.37 -15.82
CA SER A 610 5.77 -23.77 -15.73
C SER A 610 6.08 -24.38 -14.36
N TRP A 611 7.27 -24.14 -13.81
CA TRP A 611 7.64 -24.66 -12.49
C TRP A 611 6.79 -24.07 -11.39
N VAL A 612 6.63 -22.72 -11.38
CA VAL A 612 5.82 -22.02 -10.37
C VAL A 612 4.37 -22.48 -10.41
N SER A 613 3.79 -22.62 -11.60
CA SER A 613 2.39 -23.05 -11.78
C SER A 613 2.13 -24.49 -11.36
N ASN A 614 3.12 -25.36 -11.44
CA ASN A 614 2.98 -26.80 -11.13
C ASN A 614 3.54 -27.19 -9.76
N TYR A 615 4.13 -26.25 -9.03
CA TYR A 615 4.69 -26.54 -7.72
C TYR A 615 3.60 -27.00 -6.73
N LYS A 616 3.88 -28.09 -6.01
CA LYS A 616 3.03 -28.63 -4.94
C LYS A 616 3.84 -28.64 -3.65
N LEU A 617 3.29 -28.09 -2.58
CA LEU A 617 3.79 -28.36 -1.24
C LEU A 617 3.46 -29.83 -0.91
N GLY A 618 4.46 -30.68 -0.96
CA GLY A 618 4.35 -32.07 -0.51
C GLY A 618 4.25 -32.18 1.01
#